data_634a4471b4648a0eee185f3cd8e68edd
#
_entry.id   634a4471b4648a0eee185f3cd8e68edd
#
_cell.length_a   1.000
_cell.length_b   1.000
_cell.length_c   1.000
_cell.angle_alpha   90.00
_cell.angle_beta   90.00
_cell.angle_gamma   90.00
#
_symmetry.space_group_name_H-M   'P 1'
#
loop_
_entity.id
_entity.type
_entity.pdbx_description
1 polymer ?
#
loop_
_entity_poly.entity_id
_entity_poly.type
_entity_poly.pdbx_seq_one_letter_code
_entity_poly.pdbx_strand_id
1 'polypeptide(L)'
;MKQLILLTSPRFFSEESHIITRLFKEGLQRLHLRKPESTESEIRGLLEEIPTLFHPQIVLHDHLELAAIYQLGGVHLNRRNPSTPEGFKGTVSRSCHSFEELVRFSDLDYLFLSPIFTSISKEGYGNGFTMDQLREASDKGIIHEKVIALGGIDLSTLPLLHSLPFGGVAVLGAVWGKEPSTQTFESIITNYKKIQTWIQTTI
;
A
#
# COMPACT_ATOMS: atom_id res chain seq x y z
N MET A 1 -15.49 0.03 -2.54
CA MET A 1 -14.06 0.08 -2.12
C MET A 1 -13.87 -0.91 -0.98
N LYS A 2 -13.19 -2.03 -1.22
CA LYS A 2 -13.25 -3.19 -0.29
C LYS A 2 -11.93 -3.48 0.43
N GLN A 3 -10.79 -3.01 -0.08
CA GLN A 3 -9.48 -3.33 0.49
C GLN A 3 -8.82 -2.14 1.16
N LEU A 4 -8.28 -2.36 2.35
CA LEU A 4 -7.32 -1.46 3.00
C LEU A 4 -5.93 -2.08 2.91
N ILE A 5 -5.03 -1.40 2.22
CA ILE A 5 -3.63 -1.76 2.10
C ILE A 5 -2.81 -0.76 2.92
N LEU A 6 -1.90 -1.26 3.75
CA LEU A 6 -0.97 -0.42 4.50
C LEU A 6 0.42 -0.52 3.89
N LEU A 7 1.04 0.63 3.55
CA LEU A 7 2.47 0.68 3.25
C LEU A 7 3.25 0.89 4.55
N THR A 8 4.43 0.26 4.68
CA THR A 8 5.33 0.54 5.81
C THR A 8 5.90 1.95 5.75
N SER A 9 6.35 2.48 6.89
CA SER A 9 7.26 3.63 6.92
C SER A 9 8.46 3.37 6.01
N PRO A 10 8.98 4.37 5.28
CA PRO A 10 10.15 4.19 4.42
C PRO A 10 11.45 3.92 5.17
N ARG A 11 11.51 4.26 6.47
CA ARG A 11 12.66 4.02 7.34
C ARG A 11 12.30 2.98 8.39
N PHE A 12 13.29 2.19 8.80
CA PHE A 12 13.16 1.32 9.95
C PHE A 12 13.12 2.14 11.25
N PHE A 13 12.46 1.60 12.24
CA PHE A 13 12.44 2.16 13.60
C PHE A 13 12.27 1.03 14.60
N SER A 14 12.63 1.30 15.87
CA SER A 14 12.52 0.30 16.93
C SER A 14 11.09 -0.21 17.09
N GLU A 15 10.94 -1.53 17.31
CA GLU A 15 9.64 -2.20 17.52
C GLU A 15 8.70 -2.21 16.29
N GLU A 16 9.19 -1.89 15.09
CA GLU A 16 8.36 -1.88 13.88
C GLU A 16 7.70 -3.26 13.62
N SER A 17 8.44 -4.34 13.77
CA SER A 17 7.95 -5.71 13.63
C SER A 17 6.82 -6.03 14.61
N HIS A 18 6.94 -5.56 15.84
CA HIS A 18 5.92 -5.71 16.89
C HIS A 18 4.63 -4.95 16.52
N ILE A 19 4.76 -3.72 16.03
CA ILE A 19 3.61 -2.91 15.57
C ILE A 19 2.94 -3.57 14.36
N ILE A 20 3.72 -4.03 13.38
CA ILE A 20 3.20 -4.75 12.21
C ILE A 20 2.44 -6.01 12.63
N THR A 21 3.02 -6.80 13.53
CA THR A 21 2.38 -8.00 14.08
C THR A 21 1.06 -7.66 14.76
N ARG A 22 1.01 -6.56 15.52
CA ARG A 22 -0.23 -6.12 16.14
C ARG A 22 -1.26 -5.68 15.13
N LEU A 23 -0.89 -4.95 14.07
CA LEU A 23 -1.80 -4.56 13.00
C LEU A 23 -2.42 -5.77 12.29
N PHE A 24 -1.65 -6.83 12.03
CA PHE A 24 -2.19 -8.08 11.50
C PHE A 24 -3.19 -8.74 12.46
N LYS A 25 -2.92 -8.77 13.76
CA LYS A 25 -3.86 -9.26 14.79
C LYS A 25 -5.14 -8.43 14.87
N GLU A 26 -5.07 -7.13 14.52
CA GLU A 26 -6.23 -6.24 14.42
C GLU A 26 -6.95 -6.34 13.05
N GLY A 27 -6.56 -7.29 12.20
CA GLY A 27 -7.25 -7.61 10.95
C GLY A 27 -6.69 -6.93 9.70
N LEU A 28 -5.44 -6.44 9.73
CA LEU A 28 -4.77 -5.97 8.51
C LEU A 28 -4.63 -7.15 7.54
N GLN A 29 -5.21 -7.02 6.35
CA GLN A 29 -5.22 -8.10 5.35
C GLN A 29 -4.02 -8.04 4.41
N ARG A 30 -3.44 -6.86 4.17
CA ARG A 30 -2.32 -6.68 3.25
C ARG A 30 -1.39 -5.55 3.68
N LEU A 31 -0.12 -5.89 3.82
CA LEU A 31 0.97 -4.96 4.09
C LEU A 31 1.90 -4.90 2.88
N HIS A 32 2.18 -3.71 2.39
CA HIS A 32 3.23 -3.46 1.42
C HIS A 32 4.50 -3.03 2.13
N LEU A 33 5.48 -3.93 2.22
CA LEU A 33 6.78 -3.67 2.81
C LEU A 33 7.64 -2.90 1.80
N ARG A 34 7.79 -1.59 2.06
CA ARG A 34 8.51 -0.66 1.20
C ARG A 34 9.60 0.06 1.98
N LYS A 35 10.85 -0.30 1.70
CA LYS A 35 12.06 0.24 2.32
C LYS A 35 13.08 0.59 1.22
N PRO A 36 12.93 1.74 0.55
CA PRO A 36 13.64 2.04 -0.71
C PRO A 36 15.16 2.13 -0.60
N GLU A 37 15.69 2.32 0.62
CA GLU A 37 17.13 2.46 0.88
C GLU A 37 17.68 1.32 1.74
N SER A 38 16.90 0.22 1.87
CA SER A 38 17.31 -0.92 2.69
C SER A 38 18.31 -1.82 1.99
N THR A 39 19.11 -2.48 2.81
CA THR A 39 19.86 -3.67 2.41
C THR A 39 18.96 -4.91 2.48
N GLU A 40 19.36 -5.97 1.78
CA GLU A 40 18.69 -7.28 1.87
C GLU A 40 18.67 -7.81 3.32
N SER A 41 19.78 -7.65 4.04
CA SER A 41 19.91 -8.12 5.43
C SER A 41 18.91 -7.42 6.37
N GLU A 42 18.66 -6.14 6.18
CA GLU A 42 17.68 -5.40 6.98
C GLU A 42 16.24 -5.87 6.72
N ILE A 43 15.90 -6.16 5.44
CA ILE A 43 14.59 -6.73 5.11
C ILE A 43 14.44 -8.14 5.70
N ARG A 44 15.48 -8.98 5.61
CA ARG A 44 15.49 -10.31 6.25
C ARG A 44 15.25 -10.20 7.75
N GLY A 45 16.00 -9.35 8.44
CA GLY A 45 15.83 -9.14 9.87
C GLY A 45 14.39 -8.75 10.26
N LEU A 46 13.78 -7.82 9.53
CA LEU A 46 12.39 -7.44 9.79
C LEU A 46 11.41 -8.60 9.52
N LEU A 47 11.59 -9.36 8.44
CA LEU A 47 10.72 -10.50 8.11
C LEU A 47 10.84 -11.63 9.14
N GLU A 48 12.04 -11.90 9.65
CA GLU A 48 12.30 -12.95 10.65
C GLU A 48 11.66 -12.64 12.02
N GLU A 49 11.48 -11.36 12.34
CA GLU A 49 10.78 -10.92 13.55
C GLU A 49 9.25 -10.98 13.41
N ILE A 50 8.70 -11.03 12.20
CA ILE A 50 7.25 -11.12 11.96
C ILE A 50 6.85 -12.60 11.91
N PRO A 51 5.83 -13.05 12.70
CA PRO A 51 5.38 -14.42 12.65
C PRO A 51 5.01 -14.90 11.24
N THR A 52 5.50 -16.08 10.86
CA THR A 52 5.36 -16.64 9.49
C THR A 52 3.91 -16.81 9.03
N LEU A 53 2.97 -16.95 9.95
CA LEU A 53 1.54 -17.02 9.63
C LEU A 53 1.03 -15.74 8.93
N PHE A 54 1.71 -14.60 9.08
CA PHE A 54 1.37 -13.32 8.42
C PHE A 54 2.12 -13.09 7.11
N HIS A 55 3.13 -13.89 6.79
CA HIS A 55 3.91 -13.76 5.57
C HIS A 55 3.06 -13.74 4.28
N PRO A 56 2.01 -14.57 4.12
CA PRO A 56 1.13 -14.52 2.95
C PRO A 56 0.38 -13.19 2.77
N GLN A 57 0.38 -12.32 3.77
CA GLN A 57 -0.26 -10.99 3.73
C GLN A 57 0.73 -9.87 3.39
N ILE A 58 2.03 -10.18 3.24
CA ILE A 58 3.10 -9.22 2.96
C ILE A 58 3.42 -9.20 1.47
N VAL A 59 3.58 -7.99 0.91
CA VAL A 59 3.99 -7.73 -0.48
C VAL A 59 5.26 -6.90 -0.47
N LEU A 60 6.32 -7.36 -1.15
CA LEU A 60 7.61 -6.66 -1.20
C LEU A 60 7.70 -5.66 -2.35
N HIS A 61 8.30 -4.49 -2.06
CA HIS A 61 8.64 -3.45 -3.05
C HIS A 61 10.13 -3.45 -3.46
N ASP A 62 10.98 -3.98 -2.61
CA ASP A 62 12.43 -4.01 -2.77
C ASP A 62 12.93 -5.40 -2.39
N HIS A 63 14.07 -5.87 -2.94
CA HIS A 63 14.61 -7.23 -2.72
C HIS A 63 13.57 -8.33 -3.02
N LEU A 64 12.96 -8.26 -4.21
CA LEU A 64 11.77 -9.06 -4.56
C LEU A 64 12.01 -10.57 -4.53
N GLU A 65 13.25 -11.03 -4.69
CA GLU A 65 13.69 -12.43 -4.60
C GLU A 65 13.38 -13.05 -3.21
N LEU A 66 13.34 -12.23 -2.16
CA LEU A 66 12.99 -12.68 -0.81
C LEU A 66 11.54 -13.15 -0.71
N ALA A 67 10.67 -12.71 -1.60
CA ALA A 67 9.25 -13.08 -1.54
C ALA A 67 9.04 -14.60 -1.67
N ALA A 68 9.81 -15.27 -2.52
CA ALA A 68 9.75 -16.73 -2.64
C ALA A 68 10.37 -17.43 -1.41
N ILE A 69 11.50 -16.92 -0.91
CA ILE A 69 12.23 -17.50 0.24
C ILE A 69 11.36 -17.50 1.50
N TYR A 70 10.68 -16.38 1.77
CA TYR A 70 9.84 -16.20 2.95
C TYR A 70 8.36 -16.54 2.72
N GLN A 71 8.00 -17.09 1.54
CA GLN A 71 6.62 -17.44 1.18
C GLN A 71 5.65 -16.27 1.34
N LEU A 72 6.07 -15.09 0.90
CA LEU A 72 5.26 -13.88 0.98
C LEU A 72 4.14 -13.89 -0.07
N GLY A 73 3.07 -13.14 0.20
CA GLY A 73 1.89 -13.11 -0.65
C GLY A 73 2.06 -12.42 -2.00
N GLY A 74 3.08 -11.57 -2.16
CA GLY A 74 3.25 -10.87 -3.43
C GLY A 74 4.50 -10.02 -3.56
N VAL A 75 4.65 -9.46 -4.76
CA VAL A 75 5.66 -8.46 -5.11
C VAL A 75 5.01 -7.24 -5.75
N HIS A 76 5.60 -6.07 -5.53
CA HIS A 76 5.12 -4.82 -6.10
C HIS A 76 6.18 -4.19 -7.00
N LEU A 77 5.91 -4.20 -8.30
CA LEU A 77 6.81 -3.67 -9.30
C LEU A 77 6.82 -2.13 -9.28
N ASN A 78 7.99 -1.59 -9.49
CA ASN A 78 8.22 -0.15 -9.52
C ASN A 78 9.38 0.18 -10.47
N ARG A 79 9.79 1.44 -10.56
CA ARG A 79 10.86 1.85 -11.47
C ARG A 79 12.21 1.18 -11.15
N ARG A 80 12.50 0.90 -9.86
CA ARG A 80 13.74 0.23 -9.44
C ARG A 80 13.69 -1.28 -9.70
N ASN A 81 12.52 -1.88 -9.52
CA ASN A 81 12.26 -3.31 -9.65
C ASN A 81 11.15 -3.51 -10.70
N PRO A 82 11.49 -3.47 -12.01
CA PRO A 82 10.48 -3.43 -13.08
C PRO A 82 9.92 -4.81 -13.47
N SER A 83 10.54 -5.90 -13.03
CA SER A 83 10.22 -7.27 -13.44
C SER A 83 9.99 -8.19 -12.24
N THR A 84 9.11 -9.16 -12.42
CA THR A 84 8.83 -10.22 -11.45
C THR A 84 10.02 -11.17 -11.35
N PRO A 85 10.40 -11.62 -10.14
CA PRO A 85 11.42 -12.67 -9.98
C PRO A 85 11.01 -13.95 -10.72
N GLU A 86 12.01 -14.63 -11.29
CA GLU A 86 11.78 -15.87 -12.01
C GLU A 86 11.08 -16.94 -11.15
N GLY A 87 10.07 -17.58 -11.70
CA GLY A 87 9.34 -18.64 -11.01
C GLY A 87 8.42 -18.21 -9.86
N PHE A 88 8.32 -16.90 -9.55
CA PHE A 88 7.43 -16.42 -8.50
C PHE A 88 5.95 -16.69 -8.84
N LYS A 89 5.17 -17.19 -7.85
CA LYS A 89 3.77 -17.61 -8.03
C LYS A 89 2.75 -16.79 -7.23
N GLY A 90 3.22 -15.81 -6.43
CA GLY A 90 2.35 -14.92 -5.66
C GLY A 90 1.74 -13.80 -6.50
N THR A 91 1.01 -12.90 -5.86
CA THR A 91 0.40 -11.76 -6.53
C THR A 91 1.45 -10.75 -7.01
N VAL A 92 1.22 -10.19 -8.19
CA VAL A 92 2.08 -9.16 -8.79
C VAL A 92 1.29 -7.88 -8.97
N SER A 93 1.77 -6.80 -8.37
CA SER A 93 1.17 -5.48 -8.48
C SER A 93 2.19 -4.44 -8.94
N ARG A 94 1.72 -3.24 -9.29
CA ARG A 94 2.58 -2.16 -9.78
C ARG A 94 2.04 -0.78 -9.42
N SER A 95 2.95 0.18 -9.17
CA SER A 95 2.62 1.60 -9.12
C SER A 95 2.49 2.18 -10.52
N CYS A 96 1.37 2.88 -10.77
CA CYS A 96 1.07 3.64 -11.97
C CYS A 96 0.86 5.12 -11.62
N HIS A 97 1.31 6.00 -12.49
CA HIS A 97 1.27 7.45 -12.29
C HIS A 97 0.44 8.16 -13.35
N SER A 98 -0.15 7.42 -14.29
CA SER A 98 -1.09 7.92 -15.30
C SER A 98 -2.13 6.85 -15.65
N PHE A 99 -3.19 7.28 -16.34
CA PHE A 99 -4.23 6.36 -16.83
C PHE A 99 -3.72 5.43 -17.93
N GLU A 100 -2.78 5.92 -18.75
CA GLU A 100 -2.12 5.11 -19.79
C GLU A 100 -1.32 3.96 -19.16
N GLU A 101 -0.67 4.19 -18.03
CA GLU A 101 0.03 3.13 -17.30
C GLU A 101 -0.95 2.09 -16.73
N LEU A 102 -2.13 2.50 -16.24
CA LEU A 102 -3.17 1.56 -15.80
C LEU A 102 -3.61 0.64 -16.92
N VAL A 103 -3.86 1.19 -18.12
CA VAL A 103 -4.23 0.40 -19.29
C VAL A 103 -3.10 -0.53 -19.73
N ARG A 104 -1.86 0.00 -19.75
CA ARG A 104 -0.67 -0.76 -20.18
C ARG A 104 -0.38 -1.98 -19.29
N PHE A 105 -0.65 -1.90 -18.02
CA PHE A 105 -0.30 -2.94 -17.03
C PHE A 105 -1.53 -3.69 -16.49
N SER A 106 -2.67 -3.62 -17.20
CA SER A 106 -3.96 -4.20 -16.76
C SER A 106 -3.96 -5.71 -16.54
N ASP A 107 -2.98 -6.44 -17.10
CA ASP A 107 -2.82 -7.88 -16.91
C ASP A 107 -2.34 -8.28 -15.50
N LEU A 108 -1.79 -7.33 -14.74
CA LEU A 108 -1.35 -7.58 -13.37
C LEU A 108 -2.56 -7.79 -12.42
N ASP A 109 -2.29 -8.38 -11.26
CA ASP A 109 -3.33 -8.71 -10.29
C ASP A 109 -4.04 -7.46 -9.75
N TYR A 110 -3.27 -6.40 -9.45
CA TYR A 110 -3.80 -5.08 -9.13
C TYR A 110 -2.75 -3.98 -9.33
N LEU A 111 -3.23 -2.75 -9.43
CA LEU A 111 -2.42 -1.58 -9.72
C LEU A 111 -2.66 -0.49 -8.69
N PHE A 112 -1.60 0.25 -8.33
CA PHE A 112 -1.75 1.49 -7.56
C PHE A 112 -1.79 2.67 -8.51
N LEU A 113 -2.81 3.52 -8.40
CA LEU A 113 -2.82 4.83 -9.04
C LEU A 113 -2.37 5.88 -8.01
N SER A 114 -1.29 6.59 -8.29
CA SER A 114 -0.71 7.56 -7.35
C SER A 114 0.03 8.71 -8.02
N PRO A 115 0.04 9.91 -7.40
CA PRO A 115 -0.73 10.29 -6.23
C PRO A 115 -2.18 10.64 -6.59
N ILE A 116 -3.16 10.20 -5.80
CA ILE A 116 -4.57 10.61 -6.00
C ILE A 116 -4.74 12.06 -5.60
N PHE A 117 -4.33 12.40 -4.37
CA PHE A 117 -4.36 13.76 -3.85
C PHE A 117 -2.95 14.27 -3.62
N THR A 118 -2.77 15.59 -3.68
CA THR A 118 -1.50 16.23 -3.33
C THR A 118 -1.20 15.95 -1.85
N SER A 119 -0.08 15.33 -1.55
CA SER A 119 0.32 15.08 -0.17
C SER A 119 0.75 16.41 0.48
N ILE A 120 0.14 16.76 1.61
CA ILE A 120 0.53 17.92 2.43
C ILE A 120 1.99 17.77 2.94
N SER A 121 2.57 16.57 2.89
CA SER A 121 3.89 16.25 3.40
C SER A 121 5.03 16.30 2.38
N LYS A 122 4.76 16.64 1.11
CA LYS A 122 5.78 16.72 0.05
C LYS A 122 5.60 17.99 -0.79
N GLU A 123 6.30 19.03 -0.44
CA GLU A 123 6.54 20.15 -1.33
C GLU A 123 7.26 19.64 -2.59
N GLY A 124 6.68 19.86 -3.79
CA GLY A 124 7.33 19.63 -5.08
C GLY A 124 6.98 18.36 -5.84
N TYR A 125 6.07 17.48 -5.38
CA TYR A 125 5.52 16.40 -6.22
C TYR A 125 4.23 16.84 -6.91
N GLY A 126 4.16 16.60 -8.22
CA GLY A 126 3.14 17.09 -9.15
C GLY A 126 1.70 16.92 -8.65
N ASN A 127 0.84 17.75 -9.20
CA ASN A 127 -0.59 17.77 -8.90
C ASN A 127 -1.18 16.38 -9.01
N GLY A 128 -1.93 15.96 -7.98
CA GLY A 128 -2.75 14.74 -8.05
C GLY A 128 -3.80 14.86 -9.16
N PHE A 129 -4.62 13.83 -9.30
CA PHE A 129 -5.73 13.85 -10.26
C PHE A 129 -6.88 14.72 -9.75
N THR A 130 -7.54 15.45 -10.66
CA THR A 130 -8.80 16.11 -10.33
C THR A 130 -9.92 15.09 -10.20
N MET A 131 -10.97 15.42 -9.44
CA MET A 131 -12.14 14.55 -9.32
C MET A 131 -12.82 14.29 -10.66
N ASP A 132 -12.82 15.27 -11.56
CA ASP A 132 -13.41 15.11 -12.90
C ASP A 132 -12.58 14.16 -13.77
N GLN A 133 -11.24 14.21 -13.69
CA GLN A 133 -10.38 13.22 -14.35
C GLN A 133 -10.62 11.81 -13.82
N LEU A 134 -10.77 11.65 -12.50
CA LEU A 134 -11.05 10.34 -11.89
C LEU A 134 -12.43 9.80 -12.31
N ARG A 135 -13.46 10.65 -12.40
CA ARG A 135 -14.80 10.28 -12.87
C ARG A 135 -14.75 9.85 -14.34
N GLU A 136 -14.12 10.66 -15.20
CA GLU A 136 -13.98 10.34 -16.62
C GLU A 136 -13.24 9.00 -16.85
N ALA A 137 -12.17 8.76 -16.10
CA ALA A 137 -11.43 7.50 -16.15
C ALA A 137 -12.27 6.31 -15.64
N SER A 138 -13.13 6.55 -14.65
CA SER A 138 -14.10 5.57 -14.16
C SER A 138 -15.16 5.25 -15.22
N ASP A 139 -15.75 6.26 -15.86
CA ASP A 139 -16.76 6.10 -16.91
C ASP A 139 -16.21 5.34 -18.13
N LYS A 140 -14.91 5.49 -18.39
CA LYS A 140 -14.19 4.74 -19.42
C LYS A 140 -13.76 3.33 -18.98
N GLY A 141 -14.07 2.91 -17.76
CA GLY A 141 -13.67 1.60 -17.21
C GLY A 141 -12.16 1.45 -16.93
N ILE A 142 -11.40 2.55 -16.93
CA ILE A 142 -9.96 2.54 -16.61
C ILE A 142 -9.76 2.37 -15.10
N ILE A 143 -10.59 3.02 -14.28
CA ILE A 143 -10.63 2.80 -12.84
C ILE A 143 -11.69 1.73 -12.57
N HIS A 144 -11.28 0.63 -11.95
CA HIS A 144 -12.12 -0.53 -11.63
C HIS A 144 -11.58 -1.27 -10.39
N GLU A 145 -12.15 -2.41 -10.04
CA GLU A 145 -11.85 -3.14 -8.80
C GLU A 145 -10.39 -3.64 -8.63
N LYS A 146 -9.59 -3.65 -9.70
CA LYS A 146 -8.15 -3.93 -9.59
C LYS A 146 -7.31 -2.67 -9.34
N VAL A 147 -7.89 -1.49 -9.37
CA VAL A 147 -7.16 -0.23 -9.14
C VAL A 147 -7.30 0.20 -7.68
N ILE A 148 -6.17 0.40 -7.04
CA ILE A 148 -6.06 0.84 -5.64
C ILE A 148 -5.61 2.30 -5.63
N ALA A 149 -6.36 3.14 -4.95
CA ALA A 149 -6.02 4.56 -4.79
C ALA A 149 -4.90 4.74 -3.75
N LEU A 150 -3.85 5.49 -4.09
CA LEU A 150 -2.74 5.80 -3.19
C LEU A 150 -2.35 7.28 -3.28
N GLY A 151 -2.00 7.87 -2.15
CA GLY A 151 -1.45 9.23 -2.04
C GLY A 151 -2.46 10.25 -1.53
N GLY A 152 -2.13 10.91 -0.42
CA GLY A 152 -2.97 11.91 0.24
C GLY A 152 -4.27 11.36 0.80
N ILE A 153 -4.35 10.05 1.08
CA ILE A 153 -5.56 9.38 1.55
C ILE A 153 -5.55 9.32 3.08
N ASP A 154 -6.60 9.88 3.68
CA ASP A 154 -6.91 9.87 5.10
C ASP A 154 -8.43 9.93 5.33
N LEU A 155 -8.88 10.03 6.58
CA LEU A 155 -10.30 10.07 6.92
C LEU A 155 -11.05 11.27 6.31
N SER A 156 -10.37 12.37 5.96
CA SER A 156 -10.99 13.55 5.36
C SER A 156 -11.17 13.40 3.83
N THR A 157 -10.29 12.64 3.19
CA THR A 157 -10.29 12.44 1.73
C THR A 157 -11.01 11.17 1.28
N LEU A 158 -11.12 10.15 2.14
CA LEU A 158 -11.84 8.91 1.85
C LEU A 158 -13.27 9.12 1.30
N PRO A 159 -14.10 10.03 1.86
CA PRO A 159 -15.45 10.29 1.33
C PRO A 159 -15.47 10.72 -0.14
N LEU A 160 -14.42 11.39 -0.63
CA LEU A 160 -14.34 11.85 -2.01
C LEU A 160 -14.20 10.68 -3.00
N LEU A 161 -13.65 9.55 -2.56
CA LEU A 161 -13.41 8.36 -3.38
C LEU A 161 -14.54 7.34 -3.32
N HIS A 162 -15.51 7.51 -2.43
CA HIS A 162 -16.55 6.51 -2.17
C HIS A 162 -17.37 6.13 -3.41
N SER A 163 -17.69 7.11 -4.25
CA SER A 163 -18.49 6.89 -5.48
C SER A 163 -17.69 6.32 -6.65
N LEU A 164 -16.37 6.16 -6.53
CA LEU A 164 -15.51 5.66 -7.59
C LEU A 164 -15.25 4.16 -7.40
N PRO A 165 -15.16 3.37 -8.49
CA PRO A 165 -15.08 1.92 -8.44
C PRO A 165 -13.65 1.41 -8.13
N PHE A 166 -12.88 2.13 -7.32
CA PHE A 166 -11.62 1.63 -6.82
C PHE A 166 -11.82 0.33 -6.03
N GLY A 167 -10.95 -0.67 -6.23
CA GLY A 167 -10.97 -1.90 -5.44
C GLY A 167 -10.62 -1.67 -3.97
N GLY A 168 -9.86 -0.62 -3.69
CA GLY A 168 -9.47 -0.27 -2.34
C GLY A 168 -8.63 0.99 -2.28
N VAL A 169 -8.08 1.25 -1.10
CA VAL A 169 -7.15 2.33 -0.83
C VAL A 169 -5.87 1.80 -0.20
N ALA A 170 -4.76 2.46 -0.51
CA ALA A 170 -3.50 2.25 0.15
C ALA A 170 -3.10 3.51 0.94
N VAL A 171 -2.72 3.32 2.19
CA VAL A 171 -2.40 4.40 3.12
C VAL A 171 -1.01 4.22 3.72
N LEU A 172 -0.39 5.33 4.11
CA LEU A 172 0.89 5.37 4.78
C LEU A 172 0.81 6.36 5.95
N GLY A 173 0.97 7.64 5.69
CA GLY A 173 1.05 8.68 6.72
C GLY A 173 -0.20 8.80 7.60
N ALA A 174 -1.38 8.48 7.07
CA ALA A 174 -2.62 8.47 7.83
C ALA A 174 -2.64 7.47 8.99
N VAL A 175 -1.84 6.39 8.89
CA VAL A 175 -1.69 5.38 9.95
C VAL A 175 -0.45 5.66 10.79
N TRP A 176 0.72 5.78 10.14
CA TRP A 176 2.01 5.90 10.85
C TRP A 176 2.25 7.28 11.47
N GLY A 177 1.61 8.34 10.98
CA GLY A 177 1.98 9.71 11.34
C GLY A 177 3.26 10.16 10.63
N LYS A 178 3.88 11.24 11.16
CA LYS A 178 5.11 11.81 10.58
C LYS A 178 6.36 11.04 11.01
N GLU A 179 6.43 10.63 12.26
CA GLU A 179 7.58 9.98 12.89
C GLU A 179 7.09 8.78 13.72
N PRO A 180 6.92 7.62 13.09
CA PRO A 180 6.51 6.42 13.80
C PRO A 180 7.60 5.96 14.77
N SER A 181 7.18 5.56 15.96
CA SER A 181 8.06 5.08 17.03
C SER A 181 7.26 4.22 18.00
N THR A 182 7.94 3.58 18.96
CA THR A 182 7.29 2.85 20.05
C THR A 182 6.34 3.74 20.87
N GLN A 183 6.67 5.03 21.04
CA GLN A 183 5.81 5.98 21.76
C GLN A 183 4.51 6.29 21.01
N THR A 184 4.45 6.09 19.70
CA THR A 184 3.26 6.31 18.86
C THR A 184 2.46 5.03 18.62
N PHE A 185 2.81 3.91 19.25
CA PHE A 185 2.20 2.59 19.05
C PHE A 185 0.66 2.62 19.11
N GLU A 186 0.10 3.09 20.22
CA GLU A 186 -1.36 3.10 20.40
C GLU A 186 -2.07 4.04 19.41
N SER A 187 -1.42 5.14 19.03
CA SER A 187 -1.99 6.05 18.01
C SER A 187 -1.97 5.41 16.61
N ILE A 188 -0.94 4.64 16.27
CA ILE A 188 -0.87 3.89 15.00
C ILE A 188 -2.03 2.89 14.92
N ILE A 189 -2.24 2.09 15.96
CA ILE A 189 -3.35 1.12 16.02
C ILE A 189 -4.71 1.83 15.96
N THR A 190 -4.87 2.92 16.69
CA THR A 190 -6.10 3.72 16.68
C THR A 190 -6.38 4.31 15.30
N ASN A 191 -5.38 4.88 14.63
CA ASN A 191 -5.52 5.43 13.29
C ASN A 191 -5.92 4.35 12.28
N TYR A 192 -5.25 3.19 12.32
CA TYR A 192 -5.59 2.05 11.49
C TYR A 192 -7.07 1.64 11.68
N LYS A 193 -7.50 1.43 12.92
CA LYS A 193 -8.88 1.04 13.25
C LYS A 193 -9.92 2.05 12.73
N LYS A 194 -9.67 3.34 12.87
CA LYS A 194 -10.58 4.38 12.36
C LYS A 194 -10.77 4.26 10.84
N ILE A 195 -9.68 4.09 10.09
CA ILE A 195 -9.74 3.94 8.63
C ILE A 195 -10.43 2.63 8.25
N GLN A 196 -10.07 1.53 8.92
CA GLN A 196 -10.66 0.21 8.70
C GLN A 196 -12.18 0.24 8.92
N THR A 197 -12.61 0.81 10.06
CA THR A 197 -14.04 0.95 10.38
C THR A 197 -14.77 1.76 9.31
N TRP A 198 -14.20 2.91 8.88
CA TRP A 198 -14.82 3.72 7.84
C TRP A 198 -15.03 2.91 6.54
N ILE A 199 -14.01 2.16 6.10
CA ILE A 199 -14.11 1.32 4.90
C ILE A 199 -15.18 0.24 5.05
N GLN A 200 -15.27 -0.42 6.21
CA GLN A 200 -16.22 -1.50 6.46
C GLN A 200 -17.67 -1.03 6.60
N THR A 201 -17.90 0.18 7.10
CA THR A 201 -19.25 0.70 7.37
C THR A 201 -19.85 1.48 6.20
N THR A 202 -19.02 1.87 5.22
CA THR A 202 -19.45 2.74 4.11
C THR A 202 -19.71 1.95 2.80
N ILE A 203 -19.59 0.61 2.83
CA ILE A 203 -19.80 -0.28 1.66
C ILE A 203 -21.22 -0.80 1.60
#